data_e48f7897bcc1fc4a35038d160586ef12
#
_entry.id   e48f7897bcc1fc4a35038d160586ef12
#
_cell.length_a   1.000
_cell.length_b   1.000
_cell.length_c   1.000
_cell.angle_alpha   90.00
_cell.angle_beta   90.00
_cell.angle_gamma   90.00
#
_symmetry.space_group_name_H-M   'P 1'
#
loop_
_entity.id
_entity.type
_entity.pdbx_description
1 polymer ?
#
loop_
_entity_poly.entity_id
_entity_poly.type
_entity_poly.pdbx_seq_one_letter_code
_entity_poly.pdbx_strand_id
1 'polypeptide(L)'
;MKQIIFIFMSLLCFSCSSKAQNQTADANVRSDKKILVAYFSCTGTTEKVADVIAKTVGGKLYKITPATAYTSADLDWNNKSSRSSIEMTTENSRPELGGDVLDLKDYDVVFLGYPIWWNLCPRPVNTFLEKYDFSGKTVIP
;
A
#
# COMPACT_ATOMS: atom_id res chain seq x y z
N MET A 1 85.73 -14.60 -22.36
CA MET A 1 85.23 -13.61 -21.43
C MET A 1 83.71 -13.58 -21.67
N LYS A 2 82.96 -14.27 -20.80
CA LYS A 2 81.52 -14.40 -20.95
C LYS A 2 80.88 -13.55 -19.85
N GLN A 3 80.17 -12.49 -20.20
CA GLN A 3 79.39 -11.69 -19.29
C GLN A 3 78.04 -12.35 -19.07
N ILE A 4 77.72 -12.62 -17.80
CA ILE A 4 76.44 -13.17 -17.38
C ILE A 4 75.58 -11.99 -16.94
N ILE A 5 74.51 -11.70 -17.67
CA ILE A 5 73.55 -10.66 -17.32
C ILE A 5 72.49 -11.31 -16.43
N PHE A 6 72.44 -10.89 -15.16
CA PHE A 6 71.33 -11.25 -14.24
C PHE A 6 70.13 -10.34 -14.50
N ILE A 7 69.08 -10.93 -15.02
CA ILE A 7 67.78 -10.23 -15.11
C ILE A 7 67.06 -10.41 -13.78
N PHE A 8 66.93 -9.33 -13.03
CA PHE A 8 66.07 -9.28 -11.85
C PHE A 8 64.65 -9.13 -12.30
N MET A 9 63.86 -10.24 -12.21
CA MET A 9 62.42 -10.20 -12.43
C MET A 9 61.70 -9.77 -11.15
N SER A 10 61.38 -8.49 -11.07
CA SER A 10 60.63 -7.89 -9.98
C SER A 10 59.16 -8.32 -10.08
N LEU A 11 58.73 -9.19 -9.15
CA LEU A 11 57.36 -9.64 -9.00
C LEU A 11 56.56 -8.60 -8.27
N LEU A 12 55.83 -7.75 -8.97
CA LEU A 12 54.87 -6.82 -8.40
C LEU A 12 53.59 -7.58 -8.00
N CYS A 13 53.49 -7.94 -6.72
CA CYS A 13 52.23 -8.41 -6.13
C CYS A 13 51.23 -7.25 -6.04
N PHE A 14 50.30 -7.20 -6.95
CA PHE A 14 49.13 -6.33 -6.87
C PHE A 14 48.17 -6.93 -5.84
N SER A 15 48.27 -6.47 -4.60
CA SER A 15 47.27 -6.77 -3.57
C SER A 15 46.01 -5.99 -3.88
N CYS A 16 45.05 -6.66 -4.49
CA CYS A 16 43.69 -6.15 -4.67
C CYS A 16 42.98 -6.25 -3.34
N SER A 17 43.04 -5.21 -2.50
CA SER A 17 42.18 -5.09 -1.33
C SER A 17 40.78 -4.76 -1.80
N SER A 18 39.94 -5.80 -1.91
CA SER A 18 38.49 -5.65 -2.05
C SER A 18 37.95 -5.08 -0.73
N LYS A 19 37.80 -3.77 -0.64
CA LYS A 19 36.92 -3.16 0.38
C LYS A 19 35.51 -3.61 0.07
N ALA A 20 35.02 -4.59 0.83
CA ALA A 20 33.58 -4.84 0.93
C ALA A 20 32.94 -3.56 1.44
N GLN A 21 32.32 -2.79 0.55
CA GLN A 21 31.40 -1.73 0.92
C GLN A 21 30.20 -2.43 1.57
N ASN A 22 30.18 -2.44 2.90
CA ASN A 22 28.97 -2.63 3.65
C ASN A 22 28.05 -1.47 3.27
N GLN A 23 27.20 -1.66 2.27
CA GLN A 23 26.00 -0.86 2.11
C GLN A 23 25.08 -1.24 3.26
N THR A 24 25.26 -0.60 4.39
CA THR A 24 24.17 -0.40 5.32
C THR A 24 23.13 0.36 4.52
N ALA A 25 22.08 -0.35 4.09
CA ALA A 25 20.90 0.28 3.55
C ALA A 25 20.45 1.30 4.60
N ASP A 26 20.61 2.58 4.29
CA ASP A 26 20.04 3.67 5.05
C ASP A 26 18.52 3.52 5.00
N ALA A 27 17.98 2.77 5.96
CA ALA A 27 16.55 2.60 6.20
C ALA A 27 15.91 3.89 6.74
N ASN A 28 16.49 5.05 6.45
CA ASN A 28 16.02 6.33 6.98
C ASN A 28 15.81 7.40 5.90
N VAL A 29 15.39 6.99 4.69
CA VAL A 29 14.69 7.91 3.81
C VAL A 29 13.26 8.00 4.31
N ARG A 30 13.03 8.70 5.42
CA ARG A 30 11.71 9.26 5.73
C ARG A 30 11.38 10.18 4.56
N SER A 31 10.65 9.67 3.62
CA SER A 31 10.01 10.49 2.60
C SER A 31 9.17 11.53 3.35
N ASP A 32 9.37 12.82 3.07
CA ASP A 32 8.53 13.91 3.59
C ASP A 32 7.07 13.81 3.10
N LYS A 33 6.77 12.75 2.37
CA LYS A 33 5.44 12.46 1.82
C LYS A 33 4.46 12.13 2.92
N LYS A 34 3.35 12.81 2.92
CA LYS A 34 2.22 12.52 3.80
C LYS A 34 1.47 11.28 3.27
N ILE A 35 1.30 10.30 4.12
CA ILE A 35 0.73 8.99 3.78
C ILE A 35 -0.63 8.81 4.43
N LEU A 36 -1.63 8.44 3.63
CA LEU A 36 -2.93 7.98 4.09
C LEU A 36 -3.04 6.46 3.91
N VAL A 37 -3.61 5.78 4.87
CA VAL A 37 -4.02 4.37 4.75
C VAL A 37 -5.54 4.32 4.86
N ALA A 38 -6.20 4.42 3.71
CA ALA A 38 -7.65 4.32 3.61
C ALA A 38 -8.05 2.85 3.50
N TYR A 39 -9.08 2.43 4.24
CA TYR A 39 -9.53 1.04 4.17
C TYR A 39 -11.03 0.88 4.36
N PHE A 40 -11.58 -0.15 3.72
CA PHE A 40 -12.93 -0.65 3.94
C PHE A 40 -12.86 -2.03 4.59
N SER A 41 -13.58 -2.23 5.69
CA SER A 41 -13.63 -3.52 6.38
C SER A 41 -14.93 -3.68 7.15
N CYS A 42 -15.66 -4.77 6.89
CA CYS A 42 -16.89 -5.13 7.62
C CYS A 42 -16.61 -6.05 8.81
N THR A 43 -15.62 -6.93 8.70
CA THR A 43 -15.31 -7.99 9.69
C THR A 43 -14.01 -7.75 10.47
N GLY A 44 -13.33 -6.64 10.21
CA GLY A 44 -12.09 -6.28 10.89
C GLY A 44 -10.81 -6.87 10.29
N THR A 45 -10.88 -7.78 9.32
CA THR A 45 -9.69 -8.41 8.74
C THR A 45 -8.82 -7.40 7.99
N THR A 46 -9.39 -6.65 7.05
CA THR A 46 -8.68 -5.59 6.31
C THR A 46 -8.23 -4.47 7.25
N GLU A 47 -9.01 -4.14 8.26
CA GLU A 47 -8.67 -3.15 9.28
C GLU A 47 -7.37 -3.49 10.01
N LYS A 48 -7.18 -4.75 10.41
CA LYS A 48 -5.92 -5.20 11.05
C LYS A 48 -4.71 -5.02 10.14
N VAL A 49 -4.85 -5.34 8.85
CA VAL A 49 -3.77 -5.16 7.87
C VAL A 49 -3.48 -3.67 7.68
N ALA A 50 -4.51 -2.84 7.52
CA ALA A 50 -4.37 -1.40 7.38
C ALA A 50 -3.68 -0.76 8.59
N ASP A 51 -3.98 -1.20 9.81
CA ASP A 51 -3.34 -0.74 11.04
C ASP A 51 -1.83 -1.06 11.05
N VAL A 52 -1.45 -2.28 10.63
CA VAL A 52 -0.04 -2.67 10.51
C VAL A 52 0.69 -1.80 9.48
N ILE A 53 0.08 -1.59 8.31
CA ILE A 53 0.67 -0.74 7.26
C ILE A 53 0.84 0.69 7.80
N ALA A 54 -0.20 1.28 8.39
CA ALA A 54 -0.15 2.65 8.91
C ALA A 54 0.97 2.84 9.94
N LYS A 55 1.13 1.89 10.87
CA LYS A 55 2.22 1.91 11.85
C LYS A 55 3.60 1.78 11.21
N THR A 56 3.73 0.95 10.18
CA THR A 56 5.00 0.70 9.51
C THR A 56 5.47 1.92 8.71
N VAL A 57 4.55 2.57 7.98
CA VAL A 57 4.88 3.70 7.11
C VAL A 57 4.71 5.06 7.78
N GLY A 58 4.20 5.11 9.02
CA GLY A 58 3.86 6.36 9.71
C GLY A 58 2.68 7.09 9.07
N GLY A 59 1.76 6.35 8.44
CA GLY A 59 0.59 6.89 7.76
C GLY A 59 -0.61 7.11 8.69
N LYS A 60 -1.53 8.00 8.28
CA LYS A 60 -2.80 8.20 8.97
C LYS A 60 -3.82 7.17 8.49
N LEU A 61 -4.48 6.49 9.43
CA LEU A 61 -5.62 5.61 9.15
C LEU A 61 -6.88 6.40 8.81
N TYR A 62 -7.61 5.93 7.80
CA TYR A 62 -8.94 6.42 7.45
C TYR A 62 -9.86 5.25 7.11
N LYS A 63 -10.94 5.10 7.86
CA LYS A 63 -11.95 4.07 7.59
C LYS A 63 -12.98 4.58 6.58
N ILE A 64 -13.10 3.91 5.45
CA ILE A 64 -14.19 4.12 4.50
C ILE A 64 -15.45 3.53 5.14
N THR A 65 -16.33 4.41 5.63
CA THR A 65 -17.49 4.02 6.41
C THR A 65 -18.76 4.27 5.60
N PRO A 66 -19.53 3.22 5.25
CA PRO A 66 -20.87 3.42 4.68
C PRO A 66 -21.80 4.15 5.65
N ALA A 67 -22.68 5.00 5.15
CA ALA A 67 -23.67 5.72 5.97
C ALA A 67 -24.55 4.76 6.78
N THR A 68 -24.84 3.60 6.20
CA THR A 68 -25.54 2.50 6.89
C THR A 68 -24.57 1.33 7.02
N ALA A 69 -24.25 0.90 8.25
CA ALA A 69 -23.38 -0.24 8.50
C ALA A 69 -23.96 -1.54 7.90
N TYR A 70 -23.10 -2.45 7.49
CA TYR A 70 -23.50 -3.79 7.06
C TYR A 70 -23.76 -4.68 8.28
N THR A 71 -24.90 -5.32 8.30
CA THR A 71 -25.23 -6.40 9.24
C THR A 71 -24.69 -7.74 8.74
N SER A 72 -24.72 -8.78 9.57
CA SER A 72 -24.35 -10.13 9.13
C SER A 72 -25.27 -10.64 8.01
N ALA A 73 -26.55 -10.28 8.03
CA ALA A 73 -27.51 -10.62 6.97
C ALA A 73 -27.18 -9.89 5.66
N ASP A 74 -26.72 -8.64 5.73
CA ASP A 74 -26.29 -7.89 4.55
C ASP A 74 -25.04 -8.49 3.89
N LEU A 75 -24.22 -9.19 4.66
CA LEU A 75 -22.97 -9.82 4.20
C LEU A 75 -23.14 -11.28 3.76
N ASP A 76 -24.32 -11.84 3.82
CA ASP A 76 -24.59 -13.23 3.37
C ASP A 76 -24.48 -13.33 1.85
N TRP A 77 -23.29 -13.66 1.37
CA TRP A 77 -22.99 -13.81 -0.05
C TRP A 77 -23.73 -14.99 -0.74
N ASN A 78 -24.29 -15.95 0.03
CA ASN A 78 -25.12 -17.04 -0.50
C ASN A 78 -26.55 -16.55 -0.79
N ASN A 79 -26.99 -15.50 -0.10
CA ASN A 79 -28.30 -14.90 -0.33
C ASN A 79 -28.23 -13.83 -1.42
N LYS A 80 -28.80 -14.12 -2.59
CA LYS A 80 -28.84 -13.19 -3.71
C LYS A 80 -29.61 -11.89 -3.43
N SER A 81 -30.45 -11.89 -2.39
CA SER A 81 -31.22 -10.72 -1.93
C SER A 81 -30.53 -9.97 -0.79
N SER A 82 -29.36 -10.40 -0.34
CA SER A 82 -28.58 -9.65 0.64
C SER A 82 -28.11 -8.32 0.04
N ARG A 83 -27.90 -7.33 0.87
CA ARG A 83 -27.44 -6.01 0.45
C ARG A 83 -26.15 -6.08 -0.35
N SER A 84 -25.15 -6.81 0.14
CA SER A 84 -23.88 -6.96 -0.57
C SER A 84 -24.04 -7.63 -1.93
N SER A 85 -24.91 -8.67 -2.05
CA SER A 85 -25.19 -9.33 -3.32
C SER A 85 -25.87 -8.39 -4.32
N ILE A 86 -26.87 -7.62 -3.89
CA ILE A 86 -27.55 -6.63 -4.73
C ILE A 86 -26.58 -5.54 -5.18
N GLU A 87 -25.81 -4.96 -4.25
CA GLU A 87 -24.84 -3.92 -4.57
C GLU A 87 -23.78 -4.42 -5.56
N MET A 88 -23.25 -5.62 -5.38
CA MET A 88 -22.20 -6.15 -6.26
C MET A 88 -22.73 -6.55 -7.67
N THR A 89 -23.97 -6.99 -7.76
CA THR A 89 -24.60 -7.30 -9.07
C THR A 89 -25.10 -6.05 -9.80
N THR A 90 -25.27 -4.93 -9.10
CA THR A 90 -25.64 -3.64 -9.67
C THR A 90 -24.38 -2.82 -9.98
N GLU A 91 -23.99 -2.72 -11.24
CA GLU A 91 -22.75 -2.09 -11.67
C GLU A 91 -22.59 -0.66 -11.17
N ASN A 92 -23.65 0.13 -11.27
CA ASN A 92 -23.66 1.54 -10.88
C ASN A 92 -24.08 1.77 -9.42
N SER A 93 -24.10 0.74 -8.58
CA SER A 93 -24.38 0.91 -7.16
C SER A 93 -23.28 1.74 -6.50
N ARG A 94 -23.69 2.79 -5.80
CA ARG A 94 -22.80 3.70 -5.05
C ARG A 94 -23.40 3.96 -3.67
N PRO A 95 -23.17 3.04 -2.71
CA PRO A 95 -23.63 3.23 -1.33
C PRO A 95 -23.09 4.55 -0.76
N GLU A 96 -23.98 5.28 -0.10
CA GLU A 96 -23.60 6.54 0.56
C GLU A 96 -22.52 6.30 1.62
N LEU A 97 -21.55 7.21 1.71
CA LEU A 97 -20.52 7.20 2.73
C LEU A 97 -20.87 8.17 3.84
N GLY A 98 -20.75 7.68 5.07
CA GLY A 98 -20.75 8.45 6.31
C GLY A 98 -19.34 8.62 6.86
N GLY A 99 -19.25 8.93 8.17
CA GLY A 99 -17.99 9.08 8.88
C GLY A 99 -17.35 10.46 8.71
N ASP A 100 -16.08 10.55 9.07
CA ASP A 100 -15.35 11.81 9.10
C ASP A 100 -15.08 12.35 7.70
N VAL A 101 -15.08 13.67 7.58
CA VAL A 101 -14.69 14.35 6.34
C VAL A 101 -13.18 14.20 6.15
N LEU A 102 -12.77 13.76 4.97
CA LEU A 102 -11.38 13.60 4.59
C LEU A 102 -10.97 14.73 3.62
N ASP A 103 -9.90 15.45 3.93
CA ASP A 103 -9.22 16.28 2.95
C ASP A 103 -8.00 15.54 2.40
N LEU A 104 -8.13 15.07 1.14
CA LEU A 104 -7.04 14.35 0.46
C LEU A 104 -5.89 15.26 0.03
N LYS A 105 -6.07 16.59 -0.01
CA LYS A 105 -5.03 17.53 -0.45
C LYS A 105 -3.75 17.40 0.37
N ASP A 106 -3.90 17.01 1.63
CA ASP A 106 -2.80 16.86 2.56
C ASP A 106 -1.92 15.62 2.32
N TYR A 107 -2.30 14.71 1.43
CA TYR A 107 -1.63 13.42 1.25
C TYR A 107 -1.04 13.28 -0.15
N ASP A 108 0.15 12.68 -0.23
CA ASP A 108 0.86 12.36 -1.47
C ASP A 108 0.67 10.90 -1.87
N VAL A 109 0.57 10.01 -0.88
CA VAL A 109 0.45 8.57 -1.07
C VAL A 109 -0.79 8.07 -0.34
N VAL A 110 -1.58 7.25 -1.01
CA VAL A 110 -2.78 6.62 -0.45
C VAL A 110 -2.66 5.11 -0.61
N PHE A 111 -2.49 4.39 0.50
CA PHE A 111 -2.74 2.95 0.53
C PHE A 111 -4.24 2.72 0.60
N LEU A 112 -4.76 1.81 -0.22
CA LEU A 112 -6.19 1.54 -0.31
C LEU A 112 -6.48 0.07 -0.03
N GLY A 113 -6.88 -0.24 1.21
CA GLY A 113 -7.19 -1.60 1.66
C GLY A 113 -8.67 -1.94 1.57
N TYR A 114 -9.01 -3.09 0.97
CA TYR A 114 -10.39 -3.58 0.92
C TYR A 114 -10.45 -5.11 0.76
N PRO A 115 -11.53 -5.77 1.16
CA PRO A 115 -11.75 -7.17 0.86
C PRO A 115 -12.17 -7.34 -0.60
N ILE A 116 -11.88 -8.48 -1.19
CA ILE A 116 -12.36 -8.82 -2.53
C ILE A 116 -13.78 -9.41 -2.42
N TRP A 117 -14.76 -8.75 -3.03
CA TRP A 117 -16.12 -9.23 -3.16
C TRP A 117 -16.41 -9.55 -4.64
N TRP A 118 -16.83 -10.78 -4.96
CA TRP A 118 -17.10 -11.22 -6.34
C TRP A 118 -16.01 -10.83 -7.35
N ASN A 119 -14.73 -11.00 -6.96
CA ASN A 119 -13.54 -10.64 -7.75
C ASN A 119 -13.37 -9.13 -8.03
N LEU A 120 -14.11 -8.28 -7.34
CA LEU A 120 -14.05 -6.82 -7.48
C LEU A 120 -13.84 -6.16 -6.12
N CYS A 121 -13.57 -4.85 -6.12
CA CYS A 121 -13.65 -4.06 -4.90
C CYS A 121 -15.13 -3.83 -4.50
N PRO A 122 -15.45 -3.78 -3.20
CA PRO A 122 -16.81 -3.48 -2.73
C PRO A 122 -17.30 -2.11 -3.19
N ARG A 123 -18.60 -1.97 -3.45
CA ARG A 123 -19.17 -0.72 -3.95
C ARG A 123 -18.92 0.53 -3.12
N PRO A 124 -18.82 0.48 -1.76
CA PRO A 124 -18.40 1.64 -0.99
C PRO A 124 -17.00 2.16 -1.36
N VAL A 125 -16.10 1.29 -1.84
CA VAL A 125 -14.77 1.70 -2.31
C VAL A 125 -14.88 2.47 -3.62
N ASN A 126 -15.78 2.05 -4.54
CA ASN A 126 -16.06 2.82 -5.76
C ASN A 126 -16.58 4.22 -5.41
N THR A 127 -17.54 4.30 -4.47
CA THR A 127 -18.04 5.61 -4.00
C THR A 127 -16.92 6.48 -3.44
N PHE A 128 -16.01 5.90 -2.67
CA PHE A 128 -14.85 6.61 -2.12
C PHE A 128 -13.93 7.15 -3.22
N LEU A 129 -13.60 6.30 -4.20
CA LEU A 129 -12.72 6.70 -5.30
C LEU A 129 -13.32 7.81 -6.19
N GLU A 130 -14.65 7.83 -6.33
CA GLU A 130 -15.34 8.84 -7.13
C GLU A 130 -15.63 10.13 -6.34
N LYS A 131 -15.70 10.04 -5.00
CA LYS A 131 -15.99 11.19 -4.13
C LYS A 131 -14.79 12.13 -3.97
N TYR A 132 -13.58 11.62 -4.02
CA TYR A 132 -12.35 12.36 -3.73
C TYR A 132 -11.45 12.50 -4.95
N ASP A 133 -10.71 13.62 -5.02
CA ASP A 133 -9.74 13.86 -6.10
C ASP A 133 -8.39 13.22 -5.75
N PHE A 134 -8.00 12.24 -6.55
CA PHE A 134 -6.72 11.53 -6.45
C PHE A 134 -5.67 12.05 -7.43
N SER A 135 -5.92 13.15 -8.13
CA SER A 135 -4.97 13.74 -9.09
C SER A 135 -3.63 14.04 -8.43
N GLY A 136 -2.55 13.64 -9.07
CA GLY A 136 -1.18 13.84 -8.58
C GLY A 136 -0.77 12.96 -7.40
N LYS A 137 -1.61 12.02 -6.97
CA LYS A 137 -1.32 11.11 -5.85
C LYS A 137 -0.87 9.73 -6.32
N THR A 138 -0.02 9.10 -5.53
CA THR A 138 0.32 7.68 -5.71
C THR A 138 -0.70 6.84 -4.95
N VAL A 139 -1.50 6.03 -5.65
CA VAL A 139 -2.45 5.09 -5.02
C VAL A 139 -1.87 3.68 -5.08
N ILE A 140 -1.85 3.00 -3.94
CA ILE A 140 -1.32 1.63 -3.74
C ILE A 140 -2.47 0.77 -3.22
N PRO A 141 -3.09 -0.11 -4.06
CA PRO A 141 -4.16 -0.99 -3.65
C PRO A 141 -3.67 -2.23 -2.90
#